data_ea4bf42668bf5421265f2107762b2b4b
#
_entry.id   ea4bf42668bf5421265f2107762b2b4b
#
_cell.length_a   1.000
_cell.length_b   1.000
_cell.length_c   1.000
_cell.angle_alpha   90.00
_cell.angle_beta   90.00
_cell.angle_gamma   90.00
#
_symmetry.space_group_name_H-M   'P 1'
#
loop_
_entity.id
_entity.type
_entity.pdbx_description
1 polymer ?
#
loop_
_entity_poly.entity_id
_entity_poly.type
_entity_poly.pdbx_seq_one_letter_code
_entity_poly.pdbx_strand_id
1 'polypeptide(L)'
;MQVTIGNKKIKILFYILVFILLSTISFFEKTNIFGNKVFFQLNEIEVSGYKKVDHIAMKRELNDLLGQNLLLIKRKDIEDIINKNKLINEYIIKKQYPNKINIKLNEVILLAKLVKDKKKYFLADNNNLIPFADYLTDQNLPNIYGKNAEYYFNDFQKLLKLNNFDLSIVSGYYFFQINRWDLVINNQKIIKFPSKDLKKAVKVANKLLNNKYFNKYSVIDLRINNKIITQ
;
A
#
# COMPACT_ATOMS: atom_id res chain seq x y z
N MET A 1 -7.78 -42.34 51.45
CA MET A 1 -6.98 -42.19 50.23
C MET A 1 -7.71 -42.92 49.11
N GLN A 2 -8.70 -42.27 48.46
CA GLN A 2 -9.51 -42.83 47.40
C GLN A 2 -9.43 -41.86 46.19
N VAL A 3 -8.62 -42.15 45.32
CA VAL A 3 -8.73 -42.66 43.97
C VAL A 3 -9.29 -41.70 42.93
N THR A 4 -8.43 -40.98 42.32
CA THR A 4 -8.64 -40.16 41.13
C THR A 4 -8.41 -40.93 39.78
N ILE A 5 -8.54 -42.26 39.79
CA ILE A 5 -8.25 -43.11 38.62
C ILE A 5 -9.42 -43.05 37.58
N GLY A 6 -10.66 -42.86 38.06
CA GLY A 6 -11.84 -42.80 37.18
C GLY A 6 -11.81 -41.63 36.18
N ASN A 7 -11.39 -40.44 36.62
CA ASN A 7 -11.41 -39.24 35.79
C ASN A 7 -10.35 -39.23 34.68
N LYS A 8 -9.23 -39.91 34.81
CA LYS A 8 -8.24 -40.03 33.74
C LYS A 8 -8.71 -40.95 32.61
N LYS A 9 -9.32 -42.07 32.93
CA LYS A 9 -9.85 -42.97 31.90
C LYS A 9 -11.00 -42.35 31.13
N ILE A 10 -11.89 -41.62 31.81
CA ILE A 10 -13.00 -40.89 31.13
C ILE A 10 -12.47 -39.80 30.20
N LYS A 11 -11.46 -39.05 30.62
CA LYS A 11 -10.83 -38.05 29.74
C LYS A 11 -10.16 -38.67 28.51
N ILE A 12 -9.45 -39.79 28.71
CA ILE A 12 -8.79 -40.50 27.59
C ILE A 12 -9.87 -41.01 26.61
N LEU A 13 -10.97 -41.61 27.11
CA LEU A 13 -12.07 -42.07 26.30
C LEU A 13 -12.73 -40.92 25.53
N PHE A 14 -12.90 -39.76 26.14
CA PHE A 14 -13.42 -38.58 25.50
C PHE A 14 -12.50 -38.11 24.35
N TYR A 15 -11.17 -38.02 24.53
CA TYR A 15 -10.24 -37.64 23.49
C TYR A 15 -10.20 -38.66 22.33
N ILE A 16 -10.28 -39.94 22.63
CA ILE A 16 -10.39 -41.01 21.60
C ILE A 16 -11.69 -40.82 20.80
N LEU A 17 -12.81 -40.56 21.47
CA LEU A 17 -14.08 -40.31 20.81
C LEU A 17 -14.06 -39.10 19.90
N VAL A 18 -13.45 -37.96 20.39
CA VAL A 18 -13.28 -36.77 19.59
C VAL A 18 -12.33 -37.01 18.40
N PHE A 19 -11.25 -37.76 18.59
CA PHE A 19 -10.33 -38.15 17.52
C PHE A 19 -11.02 -39.03 16.45
N ILE A 20 -11.81 -40.01 16.87
CA ILE A 20 -12.59 -40.82 15.94
C ILE A 20 -13.60 -39.94 15.17
N LEU A 21 -14.28 -39.01 15.84
CA LEU A 21 -15.25 -38.11 15.24
C LEU A 21 -14.58 -37.18 14.22
N LEU A 22 -13.40 -36.66 14.52
CA LEU A 22 -12.63 -35.84 13.57
C LEU A 22 -12.10 -36.65 12.37
N SER A 23 -11.66 -37.90 12.61
CA SER A 23 -11.15 -38.75 11.52
C SER A 23 -12.27 -39.26 10.62
N THR A 24 -13.48 -39.47 11.13
CA THR A 24 -14.66 -39.87 10.31
C THR A 24 -15.09 -38.72 9.39
N ILE A 25 -14.99 -37.45 9.81
CA ILE A 25 -15.33 -36.31 8.96
C ILE A 25 -14.47 -36.33 7.68
N SER A 26 -13.13 -36.56 7.80
CA SER A 26 -12.24 -36.65 6.65
C SER A 26 -12.49 -37.85 5.75
N PHE A 27 -13.03 -38.96 6.32
CA PHE A 27 -13.39 -40.15 5.56
C PHE A 27 -14.68 -39.96 4.76
N PHE A 28 -15.65 -39.23 5.34
CA PHE A 28 -16.93 -38.92 4.66
C PHE A 28 -16.75 -38.02 3.43
N GLU A 29 -15.74 -37.12 3.41
CA GLU A 29 -15.44 -36.34 2.23
C GLU A 29 -14.99 -37.20 1.01
N LYS A 30 -14.32 -38.33 1.26
CA LYS A 30 -13.83 -39.24 0.20
C LYS A 30 -14.86 -40.19 -0.36
N THR A 31 -15.93 -40.46 0.37
CA THR A 31 -16.86 -41.57 0.04
C THR A 31 -18.16 -41.14 -0.67
N ASN A 32 -18.34 -39.85 -1.02
CA ASN A 32 -19.55 -39.33 -1.71
C ASN A 32 -20.91 -39.76 -1.06
N ILE A 33 -20.92 -40.16 0.21
CA ILE A 33 -22.12 -40.65 0.90
C ILE A 33 -23.19 -39.55 1.04
N PHE A 34 -22.78 -38.28 1.02
CA PHE A 34 -23.71 -37.16 1.06
C PHE A 34 -23.96 -36.49 -0.30
N GLY A 35 -23.69 -37.19 -1.41
CA GLY A 35 -23.79 -36.64 -2.75
C GLY A 35 -22.67 -35.58 -2.98
N ASN A 36 -22.70 -34.87 -4.10
CA ASN A 36 -21.70 -33.83 -4.46
C ASN A 36 -21.75 -32.58 -3.58
N LYS A 37 -22.18 -32.67 -2.31
CA LYS A 37 -22.18 -31.52 -1.41
C LYS A 37 -20.80 -31.35 -0.80
N VAL A 38 -20.07 -30.36 -1.28
CA VAL A 38 -18.81 -29.92 -0.66
C VAL A 38 -19.12 -29.25 0.67
N PHE A 39 -18.66 -29.83 1.80
CA PHE A 39 -18.76 -29.16 3.10
C PHE A 39 -17.93 -27.91 3.07
N PHE A 40 -18.44 -26.80 3.64
CA PHE A 40 -17.81 -25.48 3.61
C PHE A 40 -17.55 -24.97 2.19
N GLN A 41 -18.48 -25.21 1.28
CA GLN A 41 -18.39 -24.69 -0.08
C GLN A 41 -18.38 -23.17 -0.07
N LEU A 42 -17.36 -22.55 -0.68
CA LEU A 42 -17.30 -21.11 -0.83
C LEU A 42 -18.37 -20.62 -1.81
N ASN A 43 -19.32 -19.84 -1.31
CA ASN A 43 -20.44 -19.31 -2.10
C ASN A 43 -20.32 -17.82 -2.37
N GLU A 44 -19.56 -17.10 -1.52
CA GLU A 44 -19.49 -15.63 -1.60
C GLU A 44 -18.07 -15.12 -1.32
N ILE A 45 -17.62 -14.18 -2.16
CA ILE A 45 -16.40 -13.40 -1.93
C ILE A 45 -16.79 -11.93 -1.96
N GLU A 46 -16.67 -11.28 -0.81
CA GLU A 46 -16.88 -9.84 -0.68
C GLU A 46 -15.55 -9.11 -0.72
N VAL A 47 -15.44 -8.13 -1.63
CA VAL A 47 -14.28 -7.27 -1.75
C VAL A 47 -14.69 -5.84 -1.48
N SER A 48 -13.97 -5.15 -0.59
CA SER A 48 -14.27 -3.77 -0.18
C SER A 48 -13.01 -2.92 -0.11
N GLY A 49 -13.18 -1.59 -0.02
CA GLY A 49 -12.07 -0.64 0.17
C GLY A 49 -11.33 -0.23 -1.11
N TYR A 50 -11.86 -0.56 -2.28
CA TYR A 50 -11.34 -0.13 -3.58
C TYR A 50 -12.08 1.09 -4.12
N LYS A 51 -11.35 1.96 -4.84
CA LYS A 51 -11.90 3.12 -5.56
C LYS A 51 -11.33 3.21 -6.98
N LYS A 52 -10.04 2.93 -7.14
CA LYS A 52 -9.26 3.08 -8.38
C LYS A 52 -8.88 1.74 -9.00
N VAL A 53 -8.86 0.67 -8.18
CA VAL A 53 -8.55 -0.69 -8.65
C VAL A 53 -9.63 -1.15 -9.62
N ASP A 54 -9.21 -1.68 -10.78
CA ASP A 54 -10.11 -2.45 -11.64
C ASP A 54 -10.52 -3.74 -10.91
N HIS A 55 -11.64 -3.62 -10.19
CA HIS A 55 -12.18 -4.72 -9.40
C HIS A 55 -12.85 -5.80 -10.24
N ILE A 56 -13.18 -5.51 -11.51
CA ILE A 56 -13.88 -6.48 -12.39
C ILE A 56 -12.94 -7.63 -12.74
N ALA A 57 -11.71 -7.30 -13.20
CA ALA A 57 -10.71 -8.32 -13.51
C ALA A 57 -10.33 -9.14 -12.27
N MET A 58 -10.10 -8.50 -11.14
CA MET A 58 -9.76 -9.17 -9.88
C MET A 58 -10.92 -10.06 -9.39
N LYS A 59 -12.16 -9.58 -9.42
CA LYS A 59 -13.34 -10.39 -9.05
C LYS A 59 -13.50 -11.60 -9.94
N ARG A 60 -13.21 -11.49 -11.23
CA ARG A 60 -13.28 -12.63 -12.15
C ARG A 60 -12.32 -13.74 -11.71
N GLU A 61 -11.06 -13.42 -11.44
CA GLU A 61 -10.08 -14.40 -10.96
C GLU A 61 -10.45 -14.97 -9.58
N LEU A 62 -10.98 -14.14 -8.67
CA LEU A 62 -11.44 -14.60 -7.37
C LEU A 62 -12.66 -15.53 -7.49
N ASN A 63 -13.54 -15.31 -8.46
CA ASN A 63 -14.70 -16.15 -8.69
C ASN A 63 -14.32 -17.59 -9.10
N ASP A 64 -13.13 -17.84 -9.64
CA ASP A 64 -12.61 -19.18 -9.92
C ASP A 64 -12.42 -20.02 -8.64
N LEU A 65 -12.43 -19.39 -7.47
CA LEU A 65 -12.39 -20.04 -6.17
C LEU A 65 -13.78 -20.45 -5.66
N LEU A 66 -14.85 -19.89 -6.24
CA LEU A 66 -16.22 -20.25 -5.85
C LEU A 66 -16.50 -21.75 -6.11
N GLY A 67 -17.26 -22.35 -5.23
CA GLY A 67 -17.55 -23.78 -5.29
C GLY A 67 -16.50 -24.68 -4.65
N GLN A 68 -15.30 -24.20 -4.39
CA GLN A 68 -14.24 -24.94 -3.71
C GLN A 68 -14.49 -25.03 -2.20
N ASN A 69 -13.84 -26.00 -1.54
CA ASN A 69 -13.90 -26.12 -0.10
C ASN A 69 -13.10 -24.98 0.58
N LEU A 70 -13.79 -24.13 1.34
CA LEU A 70 -13.21 -22.97 2.02
C LEU A 70 -12.04 -23.32 2.97
N LEU A 71 -12.04 -24.54 3.55
CA LEU A 71 -10.94 -24.99 4.42
C LEU A 71 -9.66 -25.22 3.62
N LEU A 72 -9.79 -25.71 2.37
CA LEU A 72 -8.66 -26.07 1.51
C LEU A 72 -8.08 -24.89 0.74
N ILE A 73 -8.84 -23.82 0.52
CA ILE A 73 -8.34 -22.61 -0.14
C ILE A 73 -7.20 -22.03 0.68
N LYS A 74 -6.03 -21.94 0.08
CA LYS A 74 -4.86 -21.34 0.72
C LYS A 74 -4.94 -19.83 0.65
N ARG A 75 -4.47 -19.16 1.70
CA ARG A 75 -4.36 -17.70 1.72
C ARG A 75 -3.51 -17.19 0.54
N LYS A 76 -2.47 -17.91 0.19
CA LYS A 76 -1.56 -17.56 -0.91
C LYS A 76 -2.28 -17.47 -2.26
N ASP A 77 -3.24 -18.34 -2.54
CA ASP A 77 -3.97 -18.34 -3.81
C ASP A 77 -4.73 -17.01 -4.00
N ILE A 78 -5.26 -16.44 -2.92
CA ILE A 78 -5.93 -15.14 -2.91
C ILE A 78 -4.91 -14.00 -3.01
N GLU A 79 -3.80 -14.10 -2.26
CA GLU A 79 -2.73 -13.10 -2.28
C GLU A 79 -2.09 -12.97 -3.67
N ASP A 80 -1.87 -14.07 -4.38
CA ASP A 80 -1.31 -14.06 -5.73
C ASP A 80 -2.23 -13.31 -6.72
N ILE A 81 -3.55 -13.39 -6.55
CA ILE A 81 -4.52 -12.64 -7.36
C ILE A 81 -4.45 -11.14 -7.01
N ILE A 82 -4.46 -10.80 -5.72
CA ILE A 82 -4.46 -9.40 -5.24
C ILE A 82 -3.17 -8.69 -5.65
N ASN A 83 -2.02 -9.36 -5.49
CA ASN A 83 -0.69 -8.79 -5.73
C ASN A 83 -0.38 -8.51 -7.21
N LYS A 84 -1.19 -9.00 -8.15
CA LYS A 84 -1.11 -8.60 -9.57
C LYS A 84 -1.42 -7.12 -9.75
N ASN A 85 -2.21 -6.52 -8.86
CA ASN A 85 -2.62 -5.13 -8.96
C ASN A 85 -1.73 -4.21 -8.12
N LYS A 86 -0.89 -3.42 -8.79
CA LYS A 86 0.05 -2.48 -8.16
C LYS A 86 -0.61 -1.31 -7.41
N LEU A 87 -1.91 -1.09 -7.62
CA LEU A 87 -2.67 -0.06 -6.90
C LEU A 87 -3.06 -0.50 -5.48
N ILE A 88 -2.83 -1.75 -5.10
CA ILE A 88 -3.11 -2.25 -3.76
C ILE A 88 -1.85 -2.14 -2.92
N ASN A 89 -1.97 -1.45 -1.78
CA ASN A 89 -0.89 -1.28 -0.82
C ASN A 89 -0.92 -2.37 0.25
N GLU A 90 -2.10 -2.56 0.85
CA GLU A 90 -2.33 -3.51 1.94
C GLU A 90 -3.68 -4.19 1.75
N TYR A 91 -3.82 -5.38 2.34
CA TYR A 91 -5.08 -6.09 2.33
C TYR A 91 -5.27 -6.93 3.59
N ILE A 92 -6.54 -7.17 3.92
CA ILE A 92 -6.95 -8.08 4.99
C ILE A 92 -7.86 -9.13 4.39
N ILE A 93 -7.49 -10.40 4.51
CA ILE A 93 -8.28 -11.56 4.06
C ILE A 93 -8.82 -12.27 5.30
N LYS A 94 -10.14 -12.43 5.37
CA LYS A 94 -10.83 -13.15 6.45
C LYS A 94 -11.74 -14.21 5.87
N LYS A 95 -11.52 -15.48 6.22
CA LYS A 95 -12.48 -16.55 5.98
C LYS A 95 -13.59 -16.43 7.02
N GLN A 96 -14.82 -16.38 6.55
CA GLN A 96 -16.02 -16.38 7.39
C GLN A 96 -16.80 -17.66 7.11
N TYR A 97 -16.65 -18.60 8.02
CA TYR A 97 -17.34 -19.89 7.92
C TYR A 97 -18.85 -19.74 8.07
N PRO A 98 -19.65 -20.56 7.38
CA PRO A 98 -19.22 -21.75 6.63
C PRO A 98 -18.79 -21.49 5.17
N ASN A 99 -19.07 -20.34 4.54
CA ASN A 99 -19.12 -20.25 3.08
C ASN A 99 -18.69 -18.93 2.46
N LYS A 100 -18.00 -18.02 3.23
CA LYS A 100 -17.70 -16.67 2.76
C LYS A 100 -16.22 -16.28 2.99
N ILE A 101 -15.66 -15.49 2.07
CA ILE A 101 -14.39 -14.79 2.23
C ILE A 101 -14.63 -13.28 2.15
N ASN A 102 -14.12 -12.54 3.12
CA ASN A 102 -14.11 -11.08 3.12
C ASN A 102 -12.70 -10.58 2.84
N ILE A 103 -12.54 -9.72 1.84
CA ILE A 103 -11.29 -9.09 1.44
C ILE A 103 -11.47 -7.59 1.58
N LYS A 104 -10.68 -6.96 2.46
CA LYS A 104 -10.61 -5.51 2.57
C LYS A 104 -9.29 -5.05 1.97
N LEU A 105 -9.37 -4.13 1.01
CA LEU A 105 -8.22 -3.56 0.32
C LEU A 105 -7.95 -2.15 0.79
N ASN A 106 -6.68 -1.77 0.88
CA ASN A 106 -6.22 -0.39 1.00
C ASN A 106 -5.42 -0.06 -0.25
N GLU A 107 -5.85 0.95 -0.99
CA GLU A 107 -5.18 1.39 -2.20
C GLU A 107 -3.99 2.31 -1.87
N VAL A 108 -3.02 2.35 -2.78
CA VAL A 108 -1.89 3.27 -2.71
C VAL A 108 -2.35 4.72 -2.82
N ILE A 109 -1.59 5.63 -2.20
CA ILE A 109 -1.73 7.06 -2.38
C ILE A 109 -0.76 7.49 -3.50
N LEU A 110 -1.30 8.07 -4.57
CA LEU A 110 -0.48 8.63 -5.64
C LEU A 110 0.09 9.97 -5.18
N LEU A 111 1.41 10.12 -5.23
CA LEU A 111 2.11 11.27 -4.67
C LEU A 111 2.60 12.26 -5.72
N ALA A 112 3.01 11.75 -6.89
CA ALA A 112 3.61 12.58 -7.94
C ALA A 112 3.57 11.89 -9.30
N LYS A 113 3.88 12.64 -10.36
CA LYS A 113 4.04 12.16 -11.73
C LYS A 113 5.51 12.17 -12.13
N LEU A 114 5.95 11.17 -12.88
CA LEU A 114 7.30 11.13 -13.44
C LEU A 114 7.33 10.46 -14.82
N VAL A 115 8.41 10.70 -15.56
CA VAL A 115 8.69 10.03 -16.82
C VAL A 115 9.94 9.16 -16.64
N LYS A 116 9.80 7.87 -16.94
CA LYS A 116 10.89 6.89 -16.93
C LYS A 116 10.84 6.09 -18.24
N ASP A 117 11.97 5.95 -18.91
CA ASP A 117 12.07 5.20 -20.17
C ASP A 117 11.01 5.65 -21.22
N LYS A 118 10.84 6.98 -21.34
CA LYS A 118 9.85 7.63 -22.24
C LYS A 118 8.38 7.32 -21.92
N LYS A 119 8.09 6.66 -20.81
CA LYS A 119 6.72 6.37 -20.34
C LYS A 119 6.39 7.20 -19.12
N LYS A 120 5.12 7.60 -19.02
CA LYS A 120 4.61 8.33 -17.85
C LYS A 120 4.16 7.35 -16.75
N TYR A 121 4.43 7.70 -15.52
CA TYR A 121 4.03 6.94 -14.32
C TYR A 121 3.56 7.88 -13.23
N PHE A 122 2.74 7.34 -12.35
CA PHE A 122 2.55 7.88 -11.01
C PHE A 122 3.52 7.18 -10.05
N LEU A 123 4.08 7.94 -9.13
CA LEU A 123 4.80 7.41 -7.97
C LEU A 123 3.84 7.31 -6.79
N ALA A 124 3.73 6.12 -6.22
CA ALA A 124 2.90 5.84 -5.07
C ALA A 124 3.68 5.95 -3.74
N ASP A 125 2.94 6.03 -2.64
CA ASP A 125 3.49 6.12 -1.28
C ASP A 125 4.30 4.90 -0.83
N ASN A 126 4.08 3.75 -1.47
CA ASN A 126 4.86 2.52 -1.28
C ASN A 126 6.04 2.37 -2.27
N ASN A 127 6.44 3.43 -2.96
CA ASN A 127 7.47 3.49 -4.00
C ASN A 127 7.14 2.73 -5.29
N ASN A 128 5.95 2.20 -5.46
CA ASN A 128 5.56 1.56 -6.72
C ASN A 128 5.36 2.61 -7.82
N LEU A 129 5.82 2.24 -9.03
CA LEU A 129 5.51 2.97 -10.25
C LEU A 129 4.23 2.40 -10.86
N ILE A 130 3.20 3.22 -10.89
CA ILE A 130 1.90 2.89 -11.47
C ILE A 130 1.85 3.49 -12.88
N PRO A 131 1.56 2.73 -13.93
CA PRO A 131 1.40 3.28 -15.27
C PRO A 131 0.39 4.44 -15.25
N PHE A 132 0.71 5.51 -15.97
CA PHE A 132 -0.14 6.69 -16.01
C PHE A 132 -1.46 6.36 -16.71
N ALA A 133 -2.57 6.73 -16.08
CA ALA A 133 -3.90 6.72 -16.66
C ALA A 133 -4.72 7.85 -16.04
N ASP A 134 -5.44 8.62 -16.88
CA ASP A 134 -6.12 9.85 -16.45
C ASP A 134 -7.20 9.59 -15.39
N TYR A 135 -7.85 8.43 -15.43
CA TYR A 135 -8.92 8.07 -14.49
C TYR A 135 -8.43 7.79 -13.06
N LEU A 136 -7.11 7.64 -12.85
CA LEU A 136 -6.58 7.26 -11.53
C LEU A 136 -6.60 8.40 -10.51
N THR A 137 -6.59 9.65 -10.96
CA THR A 137 -6.67 10.81 -10.07
C THR A 137 -7.10 12.06 -10.79
N ASP A 138 -7.97 12.83 -10.16
CA ASP A 138 -8.35 14.18 -10.57
C ASP A 138 -7.42 15.25 -9.96
N GLN A 139 -6.52 14.87 -9.07
CA GLN A 139 -5.60 15.77 -8.40
C GLN A 139 -4.47 16.20 -9.34
N ASN A 140 -4.13 17.48 -9.32
CA ASN A 140 -2.95 17.97 -10.00
C ASN A 140 -1.69 17.63 -9.19
N LEU A 141 -1.19 16.42 -9.37
CA LEU A 141 0.01 15.96 -8.69
C LEU A 141 1.26 16.64 -9.26
N PRO A 142 2.27 16.95 -8.41
CA PRO A 142 3.53 17.53 -8.83
C PRO A 142 4.32 16.58 -9.73
N ASN A 143 5.21 17.16 -10.55
CA ASN A 143 6.11 16.38 -11.38
C ASN A 143 7.44 16.14 -10.66
N ILE A 144 8.02 14.96 -10.84
CA ILE A 144 9.36 14.61 -10.39
C ILE A 144 10.28 14.48 -11.59
N TYR A 145 11.45 15.12 -11.52
CA TYR A 145 12.49 15.09 -12.53
C TYR A 145 13.82 14.65 -11.92
N GLY A 146 14.62 13.97 -12.71
CA GLY A 146 15.96 13.52 -12.33
C GLY A 146 16.07 11.99 -12.34
N LYS A 147 17.27 11.50 -12.69
CA LYS A 147 17.55 10.07 -12.77
C LYS A 147 17.50 9.45 -11.37
N ASN A 148 16.74 8.36 -11.22
CA ASN A 148 16.55 7.63 -9.96
C ASN A 148 15.87 8.45 -8.83
N ALA A 149 15.20 9.54 -9.17
CA ALA A 149 14.50 10.39 -8.19
C ALA A 149 13.43 9.62 -7.39
N GLU A 150 12.79 8.63 -8.01
CA GLU A 150 11.76 7.79 -7.40
C GLU A 150 12.22 7.08 -6.12
N TYR A 151 13.50 6.73 -6.01
CA TYR A 151 14.03 6.03 -4.83
C TYR A 151 14.23 6.94 -3.62
N TYR A 152 14.38 8.24 -3.83
CA TYR A 152 14.71 9.23 -2.78
C TYR A 152 13.52 10.15 -2.46
N PHE A 153 12.49 10.12 -3.28
CA PHE A 153 11.38 11.08 -3.20
C PHE A 153 10.60 10.96 -1.89
N ASN A 154 10.23 9.74 -1.49
CA ASN A 154 9.40 9.54 -0.31
C ASN A 154 10.10 10.00 0.98
N ASP A 155 11.41 9.79 1.10
CA ASP A 155 12.17 10.26 2.26
C ASP A 155 12.27 11.79 2.26
N PHE A 156 12.49 12.40 1.10
CA PHE A 156 12.47 13.84 0.98
C PHE A 156 11.10 14.44 1.30
N GLN A 157 10.03 13.86 0.78
CA GLN A 157 8.67 14.31 1.08
C GLN A 157 8.32 14.17 2.57
N LYS A 158 8.71 13.05 3.21
CA LYS A 158 8.57 12.88 4.66
C LYS A 158 9.31 13.97 5.45
N LEU A 159 10.52 14.29 5.04
CA LEU A 159 11.32 15.34 5.68
C LEU A 159 10.65 16.71 5.56
N LEU A 160 10.07 17.05 4.41
CA LEU A 160 9.28 18.26 4.21
C LEU A 160 8.07 18.29 5.16
N LYS A 161 7.27 17.21 5.19
CA LYS A 161 6.09 17.07 6.07
C LYS A 161 6.45 17.21 7.55
N LEU A 162 7.51 16.54 8.01
CA LEU A 162 7.96 16.60 9.40
C LEU A 162 8.45 18.00 9.84
N ASN A 163 8.77 18.87 8.89
CA ASN A 163 9.13 20.27 9.16
C ASN A 163 8.00 21.25 8.80
N ASN A 164 6.75 20.75 8.70
CA ASN A 164 5.55 21.54 8.41
C ASN A 164 5.65 22.36 7.11
N PHE A 165 6.36 21.83 6.10
CA PHE A 165 6.42 22.45 4.79
C PHE A 165 5.12 22.19 4.04
N ASP A 166 4.50 23.23 3.50
CA ASP A 166 3.26 23.10 2.73
C ASP A 166 3.56 22.46 1.37
N LEU A 167 3.15 21.20 1.22
CA LEU A 167 3.33 20.46 -0.02
C LEU A 167 2.33 20.84 -1.11
N SER A 168 1.23 21.49 -0.76
CA SER A 168 0.18 21.86 -1.72
C SER A 168 0.64 22.91 -2.72
N ILE A 169 1.65 23.72 -2.34
CA ILE A 169 2.22 24.75 -3.20
C ILE A 169 3.32 24.22 -4.14
N VAL A 170 3.78 22.96 -3.95
CA VAL A 170 4.87 22.39 -4.74
C VAL A 170 4.32 21.83 -6.04
N SER A 171 4.76 22.37 -7.16
CA SER A 171 4.40 21.93 -8.51
C SER A 171 5.45 21.02 -9.18
N GLY A 172 6.71 21.04 -8.69
CA GLY A 172 7.76 20.21 -9.25
C GLY A 172 8.92 19.95 -8.29
N TYR A 173 9.52 18.78 -8.45
CA TYR A 173 10.67 18.31 -7.70
C TYR A 173 11.77 17.94 -8.69
N TYR A 174 12.96 18.51 -8.50
CA TYR A 174 14.14 18.25 -9.33
C TYR A 174 15.21 17.57 -8.48
N PHE A 175 15.49 16.32 -8.76
CA PHE A 175 16.52 15.55 -8.09
C PHE A 175 17.83 15.56 -8.87
N PHE A 176 18.92 15.74 -8.16
CA PHE A 176 20.29 15.66 -8.66
C PHE A 176 21.03 14.52 -7.97
N GLN A 177 21.81 13.74 -8.71
CA GLN A 177 22.50 12.54 -8.20
C GLN A 177 23.48 12.76 -7.04
N ILE A 178 23.79 14.02 -6.72
CA ILE A 178 24.54 14.43 -5.52
C ILE A 178 23.65 14.52 -4.27
N ASN A 179 22.50 13.83 -4.25
CA ASN A 179 21.48 13.87 -3.19
C ASN A 179 20.95 15.29 -2.92
N ARG A 180 20.78 16.07 -3.97
CA ARG A 180 20.24 17.43 -3.90
C ARG A 180 18.85 17.50 -4.52
N TRP A 181 17.98 18.28 -3.90
CA TRP A 181 16.67 18.60 -4.40
C TRP A 181 16.51 20.09 -4.64
N ASP A 182 15.86 20.45 -5.76
CA ASP A 182 15.33 21.77 -5.99
C ASP A 182 13.79 21.65 -6.12
N LEU A 183 13.04 22.59 -5.54
CA LEU A 183 11.58 22.64 -5.61
C LEU A 183 11.11 23.77 -6.52
N VAL A 184 10.06 23.52 -7.28
CA VAL A 184 9.31 24.58 -7.96
C VAL A 184 8.01 24.80 -7.20
N ILE A 185 7.79 26.04 -6.77
CA ILE A 185 6.67 26.48 -5.96
C ILE A 185 5.71 27.29 -6.85
N ASN A 186 4.44 26.93 -6.91
CA ASN A 186 3.41 27.61 -7.68
C ASN A 186 3.80 27.88 -9.14
N ASN A 187 4.59 26.99 -9.77
CA ASN A 187 5.16 27.09 -11.12
C ASN A 187 6.08 28.31 -11.38
N GLN A 188 6.46 29.06 -10.36
CA GLN A 188 7.20 30.31 -10.55
C GLN A 188 8.47 30.41 -9.71
N LYS A 189 8.40 30.03 -8.44
CA LYS A 189 9.52 30.19 -7.51
C LYS A 189 10.33 28.90 -7.40
N ILE A 190 11.65 29.01 -7.43
CA ILE A 190 12.56 27.87 -7.27
C ILE A 190 13.28 27.98 -5.92
N ILE A 191 13.22 26.90 -5.15
CA ILE A 191 14.01 26.76 -3.92
C ILE A 191 15.07 25.69 -4.17
N LYS A 192 16.35 26.06 -4.04
CA LYS A 192 17.48 25.15 -4.20
C LYS A 192 18.01 24.72 -2.83
N PHE A 193 17.90 23.42 -2.55
CA PHE A 193 18.36 22.87 -1.27
C PHE A 193 19.78 22.34 -1.34
N PRO A 194 20.53 22.34 -0.22
CA PRO A 194 21.85 21.70 -0.14
C PRO A 194 21.70 20.17 -0.13
N SER A 195 22.80 19.46 -0.47
CA SER A 195 22.89 18.01 -0.30
C SER A 195 23.15 17.57 1.16
N LYS A 196 23.67 18.46 1.99
CA LYS A 196 23.91 18.23 3.43
C LYS A 196 23.08 19.19 4.27
N ASP A 197 22.82 18.85 5.52
CA ASP A 197 22.01 19.66 6.46
C ASP A 197 20.61 20.05 5.94
N LEU A 198 20.03 19.19 5.12
CA LEU A 198 18.77 19.40 4.43
C LEU A 198 17.62 19.79 5.39
N LYS A 199 17.56 19.17 6.59
CA LYS A 199 16.55 19.50 7.61
C LYS A 199 16.60 20.96 8.04
N LYS A 200 17.83 21.52 8.22
CA LYS A 200 18.03 22.93 8.57
C LYS A 200 17.57 23.84 7.42
N ALA A 201 17.94 23.49 6.19
CA ALA A 201 17.56 24.25 5.01
C ALA A 201 16.04 24.25 4.79
N VAL A 202 15.33 23.15 5.02
CA VAL A 202 13.87 23.08 4.93
C VAL A 202 13.21 24.02 5.95
N LYS A 203 13.71 24.06 7.19
CA LYS A 203 13.19 25.00 8.21
C LYS A 203 13.40 26.45 7.79
N VAL A 204 14.56 26.77 7.19
CA VAL A 204 14.84 28.11 6.67
C VAL A 204 13.90 28.43 5.52
N ALA A 205 13.75 27.53 4.54
CA ALA A 205 12.85 27.72 3.42
C ALA A 205 11.42 28.02 3.86
N ASN A 206 10.91 27.26 4.85
CA ASN A 206 9.57 27.45 5.39
C ASN A 206 9.39 28.82 6.03
N LYS A 207 10.39 29.30 6.78
CA LYS A 207 10.37 30.67 7.34
C LYS A 207 10.38 31.74 6.25
N LEU A 208 11.16 31.55 5.18
CA LEU A 208 11.26 32.52 4.08
C LEU A 208 9.96 32.57 3.26
N LEU A 209 9.33 31.45 3.00
CA LEU A 209 8.04 31.40 2.27
C LEU A 209 6.93 32.14 3.03
N ASN A 210 6.94 32.10 4.36
CA ASN A 210 5.98 32.81 5.21
C ASN A 210 6.32 34.31 5.38
N ASN A 211 7.45 34.77 4.88
CA ASN A 211 7.87 36.16 4.99
C ASN A 211 7.58 36.92 3.68
N LYS A 212 6.68 37.88 3.73
CA LYS A 212 6.25 38.70 2.58
C LYS A 212 7.44 39.36 1.84
N TYR A 213 8.52 39.68 2.54
CA TYR A 213 9.71 40.29 1.94
C TYR A 213 10.35 39.41 0.86
N PHE A 214 10.26 38.10 1.01
CA PHE A 214 10.82 37.12 0.04
C PHE A 214 9.89 36.81 -1.14
N ASN A 215 8.66 37.33 -1.16
CA ASN A 215 7.72 37.07 -2.25
C ASN A 215 8.19 37.61 -3.61
N LYS A 216 8.98 38.67 -3.63
CA LYS A 216 9.50 39.30 -4.84
C LYS A 216 10.59 38.49 -5.56
N TYR A 217 11.22 37.54 -4.91
CA TYR A 217 12.30 36.75 -5.49
C TYR A 217 11.76 35.49 -6.18
N SER A 218 12.31 35.22 -7.37
CA SER A 218 11.97 34.00 -8.14
C SER A 218 12.83 32.81 -7.74
N VAL A 219 14.03 33.05 -7.22
CA VAL A 219 14.94 31.98 -6.77
C VAL A 219 15.35 32.24 -5.33
N ILE A 220 15.30 31.20 -4.51
CA ILE A 220 15.83 31.13 -3.15
C ILE A 220 16.85 30.00 -3.13
N ASP A 221 18.15 30.35 -3.05
CA ASP A 221 19.23 29.37 -3.05
C ASP A 221 19.81 29.21 -1.64
N LEU A 222 19.62 28.00 -1.08
CA LEU A 222 20.07 27.62 0.27
C LEU A 222 21.24 26.64 0.25
N ARG A 223 21.90 26.47 -0.90
CA ARG A 223 22.97 25.46 -1.06
C ARG A 223 24.22 25.77 -0.27
N ILE A 224 24.47 27.06 0.02
CA ILE A 224 25.62 27.48 0.81
C ILE A 224 25.19 27.62 2.28
N ASN A 225 25.89 26.92 3.16
CA ASN A 225 25.55 26.92 4.58
C ASN A 225 25.61 28.38 5.15
N ASN A 226 24.59 28.73 5.93
CA ASN A 226 24.40 30.04 6.55
C ASN A 226 24.31 31.23 5.57
N LYS A 227 24.11 31.03 4.28
CA LYS A 227 23.87 32.07 3.29
C LYS A 227 22.56 31.83 2.55
N ILE A 228 21.83 32.89 2.29
CA ILE A 228 20.62 32.90 1.45
C ILE A 228 20.95 33.77 0.25
N ILE A 229 20.90 33.19 -0.95
CA ILE A 229 21.08 33.90 -2.21
C ILE A 229 19.71 33.99 -2.87
N THR A 230 19.32 35.18 -3.28
CA THR A 230 18.04 35.46 -3.93
C THR A 230 18.21 36.10 -5.28
N GLN A 231 17.35 35.77 -6.22
CA GLN A 231 17.29 36.34 -7.56
C GLN A 231 15.84 36.69 -7.92
#